data_66bffb6fbc81c2c84efeebe539eeff29
#
_entry.id   66bffb6fbc81c2c84efeebe539eeff29
#
_cell.length_a   1.000
_cell.length_b   1.000
_cell.length_c   1.000
_cell.angle_alpha   90.00
_cell.angle_beta   90.00
_cell.angle_gamma   90.00
#
_symmetry.space_group_name_H-M   'P 1'
#
loop_
_entity.id
_entity.type
_entity.pdbx_description
1 polymer ?
#
loop_
_entity_poly.entity_id
_entity_poly.type
_entity_poly.pdbx_seq_one_letter_code
_entity_poly.pdbx_strand_id
1 'polypeptide(L)'
;RGLGDVYKRQMEYAEIPAGSTTVDVPATCTETGSAGNGLTAGELSTIVDPVPYVASVTNTTTTEGGAEIESDADLAERVYLAPGAYSTAGPEDGYLYHSKAYNPAIGDVVATSDQEAGTVDIVFIMADGSTPGPEMINGLKGYLNDKTIRPMTDLVNVSAPEEVQYTINMTYYINRSDSAKAVTIQAAVAQAVADYQTWQRAIGRDINPSKLVALVMAAGAKRVTVTAPTLSLIHI
;
A
#
# COMPACT_ATOMS: atom_id res chain seq x y z
N ARG A 1 27.13 -14.45 -7.81
CA ARG A 1 25.74 -14.34 -7.33
C ARG A 1 25.80 -13.62 -6.00
N GLY A 2 25.53 -12.31 -5.99
CA GLY A 2 25.44 -11.49 -4.77
C GLY A 2 24.11 -11.77 -4.06
N LEU A 3 24.10 -11.71 -2.74
CA LEU A 3 22.89 -11.64 -1.93
C LEU A 3 22.16 -10.34 -2.32
N GLY A 4 21.03 -10.44 -3.03
CA GLY A 4 20.20 -9.31 -3.41
C GLY A 4 19.81 -9.21 -4.89
N ASP A 5 20.19 -10.16 -5.74
CA ASP A 5 19.75 -10.13 -7.15
C ASP A 5 18.31 -10.63 -7.26
N VAL A 6 17.39 -9.71 -7.57
CA VAL A 6 15.99 -10.01 -7.82
C VAL A 6 15.79 -10.35 -9.30
N TYR A 7 15.33 -11.56 -9.57
CA TYR A 7 15.08 -12.04 -10.93
C TYR A 7 13.60 -11.92 -11.28
N LYS A 8 13.33 -11.46 -12.50
CA LYS A 8 11.99 -11.44 -13.11
C LYS A 8 11.95 -12.47 -14.23
N ARG A 9 10.87 -13.22 -14.32
CA ARG A 9 10.65 -14.24 -15.34
C ARG A 9 9.40 -13.91 -16.16
N GLN A 10 9.52 -14.01 -17.48
CA GLN A 10 8.38 -13.96 -18.39
C GLN A 10 7.42 -15.12 -18.09
N MET A 11 6.14 -14.83 -17.99
CA MET A 11 5.12 -15.83 -17.64
C MET A 11 4.51 -16.50 -18.87
N GLU A 12 4.45 -15.82 -20.00
CA GLU A 12 3.79 -16.28 -21.21
C GLU A 12 4.73 -16.20 -22.41
N TYR A 13 4.51 -17.10 -23.38
CA TYR A 13 5.19 -17.03 -24.66
C TYR A 13 4.66 -15.84 -25.44
N ALA A 14 5.57 -15.05 -26.02
CA ALA A 14 5.22 -13.93 -26.87
C ALA A 14 6.14 -13.88 -28.09
N GLU A 15 5.57 -13.51 -29.23
CA GLU A 15 6.31 -13.27 -30.47
C GLU A 15 6.32 -11.79 -30.81
N ILE A 16 7.45 -11.30 -31.28
CA ILE A 16 7.52 -9.94 -31.83
C ILE A 16 6.77 -9.94 -33.17
N PRO A 17 5.69 -9.15 -33.32
CA PRO A 17 4.92 -9.13 -34.53
C PRO A 17 5.73 -8.69 -35.77
N ALA A 18 5.38 -9.18 -36.92
CA ALA A 18 6.02 -8.78 -38.17
C ALA A 18 5.91 -7.26 -38.38
N GLY A 19 7.06 -6.61 -38.60
CA GLY A 19 7.14 -5.15 -38.73
C GLY A 19 7.31 -4.38 -37.41
N SER A 20 7.29 -5.07 -36.25
CA SER A 20 7.65 -4.51 -34.96
C SER A 20 9.06 -4.91 -34.56
N THR A 21 9.69 -4.14 -33.70
CA THR A 21 10.99 -4.45 -33.09
C THR A 21 10.86 -4.73 -31.58
N THR A 22 9.66 -4.57 -31.00
CA THR A 22 9.39 -4.73 -29.58
C THR A 22 8.07 -5.47 -29.35
N VAL A 23 7.96 -6.10 -28.18
CA VAL A 23 6.73 -6.69 -27.64
C VAL A 23 6.75 -6.56 -26.14
N ASP A 24 5.62 -6.18 -25.55
CA ASP A 24 5.45 -6.15 -24.11
C ASP A 24 4.99 -7.53 -23.61
N VAL A 25 5.59 -8.00 -22.54
CA VAL A 25 5.30 -9.30 -21.93
C VAL A 25 5.13 -9.16 -20.42
N PRO A 26 4.15 -9.84 -19.82
CA PRO A 26 4.02 -9.88 -18.38
C PRO A 26 5.21 -10.65 -17.77
N ALA A 27 5.77 -10.09 -16.70
CA ALA A 27 6.88 -10.71 -15.97
C ALA A 27 6.62 -10.69 -14.47
N THR A 28 6.92 -11.80 -13.80
CA THR A 28 6.77 -11.94 -12.37
C THR A 28 8.11 -12.19 -11.71
N CYS A 29 8.29 -11.63 -10.50
CA CYS A 29 9.47 -11.91 -9.68
C CYS A 29 9.51 -13.39 -9.29
N THR A 30 10.69 -14.01 -9.36
CA THR A 30 10.88 -15.42 -8.96
C THR A 30 10.99 -15.59 -7.45
N GLU A 31 11.32 -14.51 -6.74
CA GLU A 31 11.36 -14.48 -5.29
C GLU A 31 10.05 -13.90 -4.75
N THR A 32 9.52 -14.51 -3.70
CA THR A 32 8.35 -14.02 -2.97
C THR A 32 8.75 -12.89 -2.01
N GLY A 33 7.78 -12.09 -1.59
CA GLY A 33 8.01 -10.97 -0.69
C GLY A 33 8.05 -9.62 -1.41
N SER A 34 8.34 -8.57 -0.67
CA SER A 34 8.34 -7.18 -1.13
C SER A 34 9.64 -6.75 -1.82
N ALA A 35 10.71 -7.57 -1.76
CA ALA A 35 12.04 -7.20 -2.25
C ALA A 35 12.08 -6.81 -3.75
N GLY A 36 11.13 -7.32 -4.54
CA GLY A 36 11.03 -6.99 -5.97
C GLY A 36 10.20 -5.76 -6.30
N ASN A 37 9.62 -5.08 -5.30
CA ASN A 37 8.79 -3.89 -5.50
C ASN A 37 9.64 -2.62 -5.65
N GLY A 38 9.05 -1.60 -6.27
CA GLY A 38 9.61 -0.25 -6.31
C GLY A 38 10.68 -0.01 -7.39
N LEU A 39 11.00 -1.00 -8.23
CA LEU A 39 11.91 -0.80 -9.35
C LEU A 39 11.22 0.04 -10.43
N THR A 40 11.75 1.22 -10.68
CA THR A 40 11.16 2.18 -11.63
C THR A 40 11.31 1.73 -13.08
N ALA A 41 10.48 2.27 -13.98
CA ALA A 41 10.54 1.96 -15.40
C ALA A 41 11.96 2.21 -15.97
N GLY A 42 12.50 1.23 -16.70
CA GLY A 42 13.85 1.25 -17.27
C GLY A 42 14.96 0.72 -16.35
N GLU A 43 14.68 0.45 -15.09
CA GLU A 43 15.68 0.00 -14.12
C GLU A 43 16.05 -1.48 -14.30
N LEU A 44 15.10 -2.30 -14.73
CA LEU A 44 15.36 -3.70 -15.11
C LEU A 44 15.84 -3.77 -16.56
N SER A 45 17.13 -3.88 -16.79
CA SER A 45 17.73 -3.84 -18.13
C SER A 45 18.71 -4.98 -18.42
N THR A 46 19.00 -5.86 -17.44
CA THR A 46 19.99 -6.90 -17.59
C THR A 46 19.34 -8.23 -17.97
N ILE A 47 19.75 -8.80 -19.10
CA ILE A 47 19.38 -10.16 -19.52
C ILE A 47 20.36 -11.13 -18.86
N VAL A 48 19.87 -12.00 -17.97
CA VAL A 48 20.70 -13.00 -17.27
C VAL A 48 20.98 -14.19 -18.17
N ASP A 49 19.94 -14.71 -18.82
CA ASP A 49 20.04 -15.82 -19.76
C ASP A 49 19.81 -15.27 -21.20
N PRO A 50 20.85 -15.13 -22.02
CA PRO A 50 20.71 -14.57 -23.36
C PRO A 50 19.73 -15.38 -24.22
N VAL A 51 18.77 -14.67 -24.82
CA VAL A 51 17.80 -15.27 -25.76
C VAL A 51 18.22 -14.86 -27.18
N PRO A 52 18.31 -15.79 -28.14
CA PRO A 52 18.65 -15.45 -29.53
C PRO A 52 17.70 -14.39 -30.08
N TYR A 53 18.26 -13.40 -30.77
CA TYR A 53 17.54 -12.29 -31.42
C TYR A 53 16.93 -11.25 -30.45
N VAL A 54 17.09 -11.37 -29.14
CA VAL A 54 16.70 -10.35 -28.15
C VAL A 54 17.91 -9.49 -27.83
N ALA A 55 17.88 -8.23 -28.22
CA ALA A 55 18.99 -7.29 -28.02
C ALA A 55 18.98 -6.64 -26.63
N SER A 56 17.79 -6.33 -26.12
CA SER A 56 17.62 -5.67 -24.83
C SER A 56 16.25 -5.97 -24.23
N VAL A 57 16.15 -5.79 -22.93
CA VAL A 57 14.91 -5.90 -22.16
C VAL A 57 14.84 -4.69 -21.23
N THR A 58 13.64 -4.18 -20.97
CA THR A 58 13.41 -3.15 -19.96
C THR A 58 11.99 -3.25 -19.42
N ASN A 59 11.79 -2.90 -18.15
CA ASN A 59 10.43 -2.79 -17.62
C ASN A 59 9.81 -1.44 -18.03
N THR A 60 8.56 -1.47 -18.40
CA THR A 60 7.78 -0.28 -18.81
C THR A 60 7.02 0.35 -17.65
N THR A 61 6.75 -0.42 -16.59
CA THR A 61 6.05 0.02 -15.37
C THR A 61 6.93 -0.16 -14.13
N THR A 62 6.60 0.55 -13.06
CA THR A 62 7.20 0.28 -11.75
C THR A 62 6.74 -1.08 -11.24
N THR A 63 7.65 -1.85 -10.67
CA THR A 63 7.32 -3.18 -10.14
C THR A 63 6.56 -3.06 -8.82
N GLU A 64 5.45 -3.80 -8.69
CA GLU A 64 4.58 -3.79 -7.51
C GLU A 64 3.91 -5.15 -7.30
N GLY A 65 3.14 -5.31 -6.21
CA GLY A 65 2.32 -6.49 -5.95
C GLY A 65 3.00 -7.59 -5.14
N GLY A 66 4.29 -7.45 -4.85
CA GLY A 66 4.97 -8.35 -3.90
C GLY A 66 4.52 -8.05 -2.47
N ALA A 67 4.22 -9.10 -1.69
CA ALA A 67 3.79 -8.98 -0.31
C ALA A 67 4.58 -9.91 0.61
N GLU A 68 4.80 -9.46 1.83
CA GLU A 68 5.32 -10.30 2.91
C GLU A 68 4.23 -11.28 3.40
N ILE A 69 4.63 -12.24 4.21
CA ILE A 69 3.67 -13.14 4.86
C ILE A 69 2.72 -12.29 5.72
N GLU A 70 1.44 -12.57 5.57
CA GLU A 70 0.37 -11.93 6.34
C GLU A 70 0.65 -12.02 7.85
N SER A 71 0.46 -10.91 8.55
CA SER A 71 0.63 -10.90 10.01
C SER A 71 -0.52 -11.61 10.72
N ASP A 72 -0.31 -12.06 11.95
CA ASP A 72 -1.36 -12.69 12.77
C ASP A 72 -2.55 -11.75 13.00
N ALA A 73 -2.31 -10.44 13.06
CA ALA A 73 -3.36 -9.43 13.22
C ALA A 73 -4.21 -9.30 11.96
N ASP A 74 -3.59 -9.25 10.78
CA ASP A 74 -4.28 -9.15 9.49
C ASP A 74 -5.04 -10.46 9.20
N LEU A 75 -4.44 -11.61 9.52
CA LEU A 75 -5.11 -12.91 9.43
C LEU A 75 -6.35 -12.96 10.33
N ALA A 76 -6.24 -12.50 11.57
CA ALA A 76 -7.38 -12.46 12.49
C ALA A 76 -8.51 -11.56 11.97
N GLU A 77 -8.18 -10.40 11.40
CA GLU A 77 -9.16 -9.51 10.77
C GLU A 77 -9.83 -10.18 9.56
N ARG A 78 -9.05 -10.81 8.69
CA ARG A 78 -9.59 -11.53 7.53
C ARG A 78 -10.48 -12.73 7.94
N VAL A 79 -10.12 -13.44 9.01
CA VAL A 79 -10.97 -14.50 9.59
C VAL A 79 -12.27 -13.91 10.13
N TYR A 80 -12.24 -12.75 10.77
CA TYR A 80 -13.43 -12.04 11.24
C TYR A 80 -14.37 -11.65 10.08
N LEU A 81 -13.80 -11.20 8.96
CA LEU A 81 -14.56 -10.81 7.74
C LEU A 81 -15.04 -12.01 6.91
N ALA A 82 -14.48 -13.21 7.10
CA ALA A 82 -14.75 -14.39 6.28
C ALA A 82 -16.23 -14.77 6.15
N PRO A 83 -17.10 -14.62 7.18
CA PRO A 83 -18.53 -14.87 7.03
C PRO A 83 -19.20 -14.00 5.95
N GLY A 84 -18.72 -12.78 5.74
CA GLY A 84 -19.22 -11.87 4.69
C GLY A 84 -18.98 -12.38 3.27
N ALA A 85 -17.91 -13.16 3.06
CA ALA A 85 -17.58 -13.74 1.75
C ALA A 85 -18.61 -14.77 1.24
N TYR A 86 -19.39 -15.37 2.12
CA TYR A 86 -20.42 -16.34 1.73
C TYR A 86 -21.75 -15.67 1.33
N SER A 87 -21.91 -14.38 1.55
CA SER A 87 -23.11 -13.66 1.20
C SER A 87 -23.17 -13.34 -0.29
N THR A 88 -24.25 -13.69 -0.94
CA THR A 88 -24.51 -13.35 -2.34
C THR A 88 -25.16 -11.97 -2.51
N ALA A 89 -25.44 -11.26 -1.41
CA ALA A 89 -26.10 -9.96 -1.42
C ALA A 89 -25.12 -8.76 -1.49
N GLY A 90 -23.80 -9.02 -1.54
CA GLY A 90 -22.78 -7.98 -1.62
C GLY A 90 -22.64 -7.11 -0.36
N PRO A 91 -22.52 -7.72 0.85
CA PRO A 91 -22.29 -6.93 2.06
C PRO A 91 -20.92 -6.27 2.00
N GLU A 92 -20.77 -5.15 2.69
CA GLU A 92 -19.50 -4.42 2.84
C GLU A 92 -18.36 -5.37 3.27
N ASP A 93 -18.57 -6.16 4.33
CA ASP A 93 -17.60 -7.13 4.84
C ASP A 93 -17.12 -8.14 3.78
N GLY A 94 -17.98 -8.48 2.82
CA GLY A 94 -17.62 -9.36 1.71
C GLY A 94 -16.59 -8.72 0.78
N TYR A 95 -16.80 -7.46 0.42
CA TYR A 95 -15.83 -6.71 -0.40
C TYR A 95 -14.51 -6.46 0.34
N LEU A 96 -14.58 -6.15 1.64
CA LEU A 96 -13.39 -6.01 2.48
C LEU A 96 -12.60 -7.32 2.55
N TYR A 97 -13.29 -8.44 2.80
CA TYR A 97 -12.67 -9.77 2.82
C TYR A 97 -11.96 -10.09 1.50
N HIS A 98 -12.67 -9.97 0.38
CA HIS A 98 -12.12 -10.29 -0.94
C HIS A 98 -10.96 -9.38 -1.31
N SER A 99 -11.01 -8.09 -0.97
CA SER A 99 -9.90 -7.16 -1.20
C SER A 99 -8.64 -7.58 -0.44
N LYS A 100 -8.75 -7.90 0.84
CA LYS A 100 -7.63 -8.37 1.66
C LYS A 100 -7.15 -9.77 1.26
N ALA A 101 -8.04 -10.64 0.82
CA ALA A 101 -7.69 -11.97 0.32
C ALA A 101 -6.98 -11.94 -1.04
N TYR A 102 -7.19 -10.89 -1.84
CA TYR A 102 -6.51 -10.72 -3.13
C TYR A 102 -4.99 -10.58 -2.97
N ASN A 103 -4.56 -9.73 -2.05
CA ASN A 103 -3.13 -9.53 -1.79
C ASN A 103 -2.89 -9.09 -0.34
N PRO A 104 -2.02 -9.78 0.43
CA PRO A 104 -1.69 -9.41 1.82
C PRO A 104 -1.02 -8.04 1.97
N ALA A 105 -0.49 -7.46 0.87
CA ALA A 105 0.06 -6.10 0.89
C ALA A 105 -1.03 -5.01 0.95
N ILE A 106 -2.31 -5.35 0.82
CA ILE A 106 -3.42 -4.42 1.00
C ILE A 106 -3.64 -4.21 2.50
N GLY A 107 -3.48 -2.97 2.96
CA GLY A 107 -3.64 -2.59 4.36
C GLY A 107 -5.07 -2.21 4.69
N ASP A 108 -5.43 -0.97 4.47
CA ASP A 108 -6.75 -0.43 4.78
C ASP A 108 -7.63 -0.35 3.54
N VAL A 109 -8.91 -0.74 3.68
CA VAL A 109 -9.88 -0.81 2.58
C VAL A 109 -11.19 -0.22 3.06
N VAL A 110 -11.80 0.62 2.24
CA VAL A 110 -13.14 1.16 2.47
C VAL A 110 -14.00 0.86 1.24
N ALA A 111 -15.21 0.36 1.48
CA ALA A 111 -16.22 0.13 0.47
C ALA A 111 -17.40 1.08 0.68
N THR A 112 -17.78 1.80 -0.36
CA THR A 112 -18.97 2.66 -0.37
C THR A 112 -19.87 2.27 -1.52
N SER A 113 -21.20 2.36 -1.33
CA SER A 113 -22.16 2.04 -2.37
C SER A 113 -23.00 3.23 -2.75
N ASP A 114 -23.18 3.45 -4.05
CA ASP A 114 -24.19 4.34 -4.59
C ASP A 114 -25.37 3.49 -5.09
N GLN A 115 -26.46 3.51 -4.33
CA GLN A 115 -27.65 2.71 -4.63
C GLN A 115 -28.40 3.20 -5.86
N GLU A 116 -28.29 4.50 -6.22
CA GLU A 116 -28.96 5.05 -7.40
C GLU A 116 -28.19 4.65 -8.68
N ALA A 117 -26.86 4.66 -8.61
CA ALA A 117 -26.02 4.27 -9.74
C ALA A 117 -25.77 2.75 -9.82
N GLY A 118 -26.05 1.99 -8.77
CA GLY A 118 -25.72 0.55 -8.69
C GLY A 118 -24.22 0.30 -8.69
N THR A 119 -23.43 1.23 -8.16
CA THR A 119 -21.97 1.12 -8.10
C THR A 119 -21.50 0.83 -6.68
N VAL A 120 -20.40 0.10 -6.59
CA VAL A 120 -19.62 -0.09 -5.36
C VAL A 120 -18.23 0.44 -5.60
N ASP A 121 -17.85 1.46 -4.84
CA ASP A 121 -16.55 2.10 -4.95
C ASP A 121 -15.65 1.60 -3.82
N ILE A 122 -14.56 0.94 -4.19
CA ILE A 122 -13.53 0.40 -3.29
C ILE A 122 -12.32 1.32 -3.34
N VAL A 123 -11.96 1.85 -2.18
CA VAL A 123 -10.76 2.66 -1.99
C VAL A 123 -9.83 1.91 -1.04
N PHE A 124 -8.55 1.81 -1.38
CA PHE A 124 -7.60 1.08 -0.55
C PHE A 124 -6.21 1.72 -0.55
N ILE A 125 -5.44 1.44 0.49
CA ILE A 125 -4.01 1.77 0.61
C ILE A 125 -3.21 0.49 0.89
N MET A 126 -1.92 0.55 0.63
CA MET A 126 -1.02 -0.57 0.93
C MET A 126 -0.72 -0.64 2.44
N ALA A 127 -0.28 -1.80 2.93
CA ALA A 127 0.02 -2.04 4.34
C ALA A 127 1.16 -1.15 4.88
N ASP A 128 2.07 -0.70 4.02
CA ASP A 128 3.11 0.27 4.35
C ASP A 128 2.60 1.72 4.35
N GLY A 129 1.32 1.93 4.05
CA GLY A 129 0.67 3.24 3.94
C GLY A 129 0.97 3.97 2.63
N SER A 130 1.57 3.31 1.64
CA SER A 130 1.73 3.88 0.30
C SER A 130 0.44 3.80 -0.52
N THR A 131 0.32 4.67 -1.52
CA THR A 131 -0.77 4.60 -2.50
C THR A 131 -0.53 3.45 -3.47
N PRO A 132 -1.58 2.67 -3.82
CA PRO A 132 -1.44 1.57 -4.78
C PRO A 132 -1.13 2.08 -6.19
N GLY A 133 -0.28 1.34 -6.91
CA GLY A 133 -0.01 1.59 -8.31
C GLY A 133 -1.13 1.13 -9.24
N PRO A 134 -1.06 1.53 -10.54
CA PRO A 134 -2.11 1.22 -11.52
C PRO A 134 -2.32 -0.30 -11.72
N GLU A 135 -1.27 -1.10 -11.64
CA GLU A 135 -1.35 -2.55 -11.82
C GLU A 135 -2.13 -3.20 -10.68
N MET A 136 -1.86 -2.79 -9.43
CA MET A 136 -2.58 -3.27 -8.26
C MET A 136 -4.06 -2.88 -8.31
N ILE A 137 -4.37 -1.63 -8.69
CA ILE A 137 -5.74 -1.13 -8.83
C ILE A 137 -6.49 -1.95 -9.89
N ASN A 138 -5.89 -2.12 -11.08
CA ASN A 138 -6.52 -2.86 -12.18
C ASN A 138 -6.66 -4.35 -11.87
N GLY A 139 -5.67 -4.95 -11.21
CA GLY A 139 -5.70 -6.34 -10.79
C GLY A 139 -6.82 -6.61 -9.77
N LEU A 140 -6.91 -5.79 -8.72
CA LEU A 140 -7.98 -5.88 -7.73
C LEU A 140 -9.36 -5.63 -8.37
N LYS A 141 -9.47 -4.63 -9.25
CA LYS A 141 -10.70 -4.36 -9.99
C LYS A 141 -11.15 -5.56 -10.84
N GLY A 142 -10.21 -6.20 -11.54
CA GLY A 142 -10.49 -7.41 -12.31
C GLY A 142 -10.97 -8.56 -11.42
N TYR A 143 -10.29 -8.78 -10.29
CA TYR A 143 -10.63 -9.82 -9.33
C TYR A 143 -12.02 -9.60 -8.72
N LEU A 144 -12.32 -8.41 -8.20
CA LEU A 144 -13.61 -8.10 -7.58
C LEU A 144 -14.77 -8.10 -8.58
N ASN A 145 -14.53 -7.85 -9.87
CA ASN A 145 -15.54 -7.93 -10.91
C ASN A 145 -15.78 -9.35 -11.45
N ASP A 146 -15.08 -10.38 -10.93
CA ASP A 146 -15.36 -11.76 -11.29
C ASP A 146 -16.79 -12.14 -10.91
N LYS A 147 -17.45 -12.91 -11.78
CA LYS A 147 -18.85 -13.33 -11.62
C LYS A 147 -19.09 -14.22 -10.38
N THR A 148 -18.05 -14.81 -9.85
CA THR A 148 -18.11 -15.66 -8.65
C THR A 148 -17.95 -14.87 -7.36
N ILE A 149 -17.54 -13.61 -7.44
CA ILE A 149 -17.25 -12.75 -6.29
C ILE A 149 -18.34 -11.69 -6.10
N ARG A 150 -18.63 -10.92 -7.16
CA ARG A 150 -19.60 -9.84 -7.06
C ARG A 150 -21.04 -10.29 -7.31
N PRO A 151 -22.04 -9.64 -6.69
CA PRO A 151 -23.42 -9.71 -7.12
C PRO A 151 -23.58 -9.27 -8.59
N MET A 152 -24.58 -9.81 -9.27
CA MET A 152 -24.82 -9.51 -10.69
C MET A 152 -25.19 -8.04 -10.95
N THR A 153 -25.73 -7.37 -9.96
CA THR A 153 -26.23 -5.98 -10.04
C THR A 153 -25.14 -4.95 -9.81
N ASP A 154 -24.04 -5.34 -9.16
CA ASP A 154 -23.02 -4.38 -8.70
C ASP A 154 -21.96 -4.11 -9.79
N LEU A 155 -21.69 -2.84 -10.02
CA LEU A 155 -20.53 -2.40 -10.79
C LEU A 155 -19.44 -1.95 -9.83
N VAL A 156 -18.38 -2.75 -9.72
CA VAL A 156 -17.28 -2.46 -8.79
C VAL A 156 -16.24 -1.56 -9.45
N ASN A 157 -16.00 -0.40 -8.83
CA ASN A 157 -14.88 0.48 -9.14
C ASN A 157 -13.82 0.36 -8.06
N VAL A 158 -12.55 0.50 -8.45
CA VAL A 158 -11.42 0.45 -7.52
C VAL A 158 -10.54 1.66 -7.80
N SER A 159 -10.13 2.36 -6.76
CA SER A 159 -9.29 3.55 -6.86
C SER A 159 -8.34 3.69 -5.66
N ALA A 160 -7.30 4.50 -5.85
CA ALA A 160 -6.48 4.98 -4.75
C ALA A 160 -7.22 6.11 -3.99
N PRO A 161 -6.93 6.31 -2.70
CA PRO A 161 -7.47 7.44 -1.95
C PRO A 161 -6.88 8.76 -2.42
N GLU A 162 -7.59 9.86 -2.18
CA GLU A 162 -7.05 11.21 -2.33
C GLU A 162 -6.07 11.50 -1.18
N GLU A 163 -4.88 11.98 -1.52
CA GLU A 163 -3.87 12.32 -0.53
C GLU A 163 -4.06 13.73 0.02
N VAL A 164 -4.20 13.83 1.33
CA VAL A 164 -4.20 15.10 2.05
C VAL A 164 -2.81 15.41 2.57
N GLN A 165 -2.15 16.39 1.97
CA GLN A 165 -0.82 16.83 2.38
C GLN A 165 -0.87 17.73 3.60
N TYR A 166 -0.04 17.46 4.60
CA TYR A 166 0.11 18.30 5.78
C TYR A 166 1.58 18.46 6.18
N THR A 167 1.89 19.52 6.91
CA THR A 167 3.23 19.78 7.43
C THR A 167 3.27 19.53 8.93
N ILE A 168 4.42 19.05 9.43
CA ILE A 168 4.67 18.93 10.88
C ILE A 168 5.63 20.05 11.28
N ASN A 169 5.15 20.93 12.17
CA ASN A 169 5.95 21.97 12.78
C ASN A 169 5.69 21.96 14.29
N MET A 170 6.70 21.57 15.04
CA MET A 170 6.61 21.46 16.51
C MET A 170 7.90 21.89 17.18
N THR A 171 7.78 22.34 18.41
CA THR A 171 8.89 22.62 19.32
C THR A 171 8.76 21.75 20.53
N TYR A 172 9.82 21.05 20.92
CA TYR A 172 9.85 20.25 22.15
C TYR A 172 11.01 20.64 23.02
N TYR A 173 10.88 20.39 24.32
CA TYR A 173 11.86 20.72 25.34
C TYR A 173 12.24 19.46 26.09
N ILE A 174 13.54 19.34 26.35
CA ILE A 174 14.11 18.25 27.17
C ILE A 174 14.35 18.79 28.57
N ASN A 175 14.15 17.96 29.60
CA ASN A 175 14.41 18.36 30.97
C ASN A 175 15.92 18.61 31.16
N ARG A 176 16.27 19.62 31.93
CA ARG A 176 17.68 19.98 32.19
C ARG A 176 18.43 18.86 32.91
N SER A 177 17.74 18.07 33.74
CA SER A 177 18.30 16.87 34.39
C SER A 177 18.71 15.79 33.40
N ASP A 178 18.11 15.76 32.22
CA ASP A 178 18.29 14.73 31.19
C ASP A 178 19.21 15.20 30.05
N SER A 179 19.94 16.31 30.26
CA SER A 179 20.84 16.89 29.25
C SER A 179 21.89 15.89 28.73
N ALA A 180 22.37 14.98 29.60
CA ALA A 180 23.30 13.92 29.20
C ALA A 180 22.69 12.89 28.23
N LYS A 181 21.35 12.77 28.22
CA LYS A 181 20.57 11.86 27.35
C LYS A 181 19.95 12.59 26.15
N ALA A 182 20.29 13.86 25.94
CA ALA A 182 19.64 14.70 24.93
C ALA A 182 19.69 14.08 23.53
N VAL A 183 20.81 13.51 23.11
CA VAL A 183 20.96 12.87 21.78
C VAL A 183 20.04 11.64 21.66
N THR A 184 19.95 10.83 22.69
CA THR A 184 19.04 9.64 22.70
C THR A 184 17.58 10.08 22.63
N ILE A 185 17.19 11.12 23.39
CA ILE A 185 15.82 11.66 23.36
C ILE A 185 15.52 12.27 21.99
N GLN A 186 16.46 12.97 21.37
CA GLN A 186 16.29 13.50 20.02
C GLN A 186 16.03 12.41 19.00
N ALA A 187 16.79 11.30 19.04
CA ALA A 187 16.58 10.15 18.17
C ALA A 187 15.21 9.49 18.43
N ALA A 188 14.82 9.33 19.70
CA ALA A 188 13.52 8.79 20.06
C ALA A 188 12.36 9.69 19.60
N VAL A 189 12.51 11.01 19.69
CA VAL A 189 11.52 11.97 19.17
C VAL A 189 11.42 11.89 17.64
N ALA A 190 12.54 11.76 16.92
CA ALA A 190 12.51 11.59 15.47
C ALA A 190 11.76 10.30 15.08
N GLN A 191 11.99 9.20 15.80
CA GLN A 191 11.24 7.96 15.60
C GLN A 191 9.75 8.13 15.92
N ALA A 192 9.40 8.81 17.01
CA ALA A 192 8.00 9.08 17.36
C ALA A 192 7.25 9.90 16.30
N VAL A 193 7.96 10.81 15.60
CA VAL A 193 7.39 11.54 14.47
C VAL A 193 7.17 10.62 13.27
N ALA A 194 8.11 9.73 12.96
CA ALA A 194 7.95 8.73 11.91
C ALA A 194 6.79 7.77 12.20
N ASP A 195 6.69 7.31 13.45
CA ASP A 195 5.58 6.45 13.92
C ASP A 195 4.22 7.17 13.78
N TYR A 196 4.18 8.47 14.10
CA TYR A 196 2.99 9.28 13.88
C TYR A 196 2.61 9.38 12.40
N GLN A 197 3.58 9.61 11.53
CA GLN A 197 3.34 9.70 10.08
C GLN A 197 2.79 8.36 9.53
N THR A 198 3.37 7.24 9.96
CA THR A 198 2.88 5.91 9.59
C THR A 198 1.47 5.66 10.13
N TRP A 199 1.24 5.99 11.40
CA TRP A 199 -0.08 5.85 12.01
C TRP A 199 -1.13 6.72 11.31
N GLN A 200 -0.76 7.92 10.85
CA GLN A 200 -1.69 8.86 10.19
C GLN A 200 -2.12 8.36 8.79
N ARG A 201 -1.35 7.50 8.15
CA ARG A 201 -1.66 6.93 6.83
C ARG A 201 -2.73 5.85 6.93
N ALA A 202 -3.97 6.27 7.07
CA ALA A 202 -5.17 5.42 7.02
C ALA A 202 -6.31 6.19 6.38
N ILE A 203 -7.20 5.48 5.69
CA ILE A 203 -8.32 6.09 4.99
C ILE A 203 -9.29 6.72 6.01
N GLY A 204 -9.73 7.96 5.76
CA GLY A 204 -10.70 8.67 6.61
C GLY A 204 -10.20 9.03 8.00
N ARG A 205 -8.92 8.90 8.29
CA ARG A 205 -8.38 9.25 9.59
C ARG A 205 -8.15 10.74 9.72
N ASP A 206 -8.81 11.36 10.71
CA ASP A 206 -8.61 12.76 11.05
C ASP A 206 -7.16 13.08 11.41
N ILE A 207 -6.67 14.24 11.00
CA ILE A 207 -5.36 14.73 11.40
C ILE A 207 -5.41 15.10 12.88
N ASN A 208 -4.75 14.32 13.73
CA ASN A 208 -4.83 14.46 15.18
C ASN A 208 -3.50 14.91 15.80
N PRO A 209 -3.31 16.19 16.07
CA PRO A 209 -2.10 16.71 16.71
C PRO A 209 -1.89 16.18 18.14
N SER A 210 -2.96 15.83 18.86
CA SER A 210 -2.85 15.28 20.21
C SER A 210 -2.14 13.93 20.25
N LYS A 211 -2.31 13.11 19.22
CA LYS A 211 -1.58 11.84 19.07
C LYS A 211 -0.08 12.08 18.89
N LEU A 212 0.30 13.08 18.07
CA LEU A 212 1.70 13.50 17.90
C LEU A 212 2.31 13.94 19.23
N VAL A 213 1.61 14.79 19.99
CA VAL A 213 2.06 15.25 21.31
C VAL A 213 2.27 14.05 22.24
N ALA A 214 1.32 13.10 22.28
CA ALA A 214 1.41 11.94 23.15
C ALA A 214 2.64 11.08 22.81
N LEU A 215 2.92 10.82 21.54
CA LEU A 215 4.08 10.04 21.11
C LEU A 215 5.41 10.73 21.44
N VAL A 216 5.51 12.04 21.19
CA VAL A 216 6.73 12.81 21.49
C VAL A 216 6.97 12.95 23.00
N MET A 217 5.90 13.10 23.80
CA MET A 217 6.03 13.07 25.27
C MET A 217 6.49 11.71 25.79
N ALA A 218 5.98 10.61 25.22
CA ALA A 218 6.42 9.26 25.56
C ALA A 218 7.88 9.01 25.19
N ALA A 219 8.40 9.66 24.15
CA ALA A 219 9.80 9.62 23.74
C ALA A 219 10.77 10.36 24.70
N GLY A 220 10.25 11.00 25.75
CA GLY A 220 11.05 11.67 26.79
C GLY A 220 11.09 13.19 26.71
N ALA A 221 10.27 13.81 25.87
CA ALA A 221 10.11 15.26 25.89
C ALA A 221 9.40 15.73 27.16
N LYS A 222 9.88 16.83 27.77
CA LYS A 222 9.23 17.46 28.93
C LYS A 222 7.96 18.23 28.55
N ARG A 223 7.98 18.88 27.40
CA ARG A 223 6.88 19.69 26.87
C ARG A 223 6.97 19.71 25.35
N VAL A 224 5.81 19.69 24.71
CA VAL A 224 5.68 19.76 23.26
C VAL A 224 4.69 20.87 22.91
N THR A 225 5.02 21.66 21.92
CA THR A 225 4.11 22.66 21.33
C THR A 225 4.03 22.39 19.84
N VAL A 226 2.87 22.03 19.35
CA VAL A 226 2.61 21.77 17.92
C VAL A 226 1.94 23.01 17.34
N THR A 227 2.52 23.57 16.27
CA THR A 227 1.95 24.69 15.51
C THR A 227 1.32 24.21 14.21
N ALA A 228 1.76 23.07 13.69
CA ALA A 228 1.18 22.32 12.58
C ALA A 228 1.47 20.82 12.78
N PRO A 229 0.56 19.92 12.38
CA PRO A 229 -0.75 20.19 11.82
C PRO A 229 -1.75 20.73 12.87
N THR A 230 -2.81 21.40 12.42
CA THR A 230 -4.01 21.65 13.21
C THR A 230 -4.97 20.47 13.05
N LEU A 231 -5.89 20.32 14.00
CA LEU A 231 -6.93 19.30 13.86
C LEU A 231 -7.70 19.54 12.55
N SER A 232 -7.80 18.53 11.73
CA SER A 232 -8.61 18.54 10.51
C SER A 232 -9.48 17.30 10.51
N LEU A 233 -10.78 17.47 10.29
CA LEU A 233 -11.73 16.38 10.12
C LEU A 233 -11.75 16.00 8.64
N ILE A 234 -11.51 14.74 8.35
CA ILE A 234 -11.57 14.18 7.00
C ILE A 234 -12.90 13.43 6.90
N HIS A 235 -13.82 13.98 6.11
CA HIS A 235 -15.08 13.30 5.80
C HIS A 235 -14.88 12.48 4.52
N ILE A 236 -15.24 11.20 4.60
CA ILE A 236 -15.32 10.28 3.47
C ILE A 236 -16.77 10.28 2.97
#